data_72f8bf0e0517cc46f42f387be563c81f
#
_entry.id   72f8bf0e0517cc46f42f387be563c81f
#
_cell.length_a   1.000
_cell.length_b   1.000
_cell.length_c   1.000
_cell.angle_alpha   90.00
_cell.angle_beta   90.00
_cell.angle_gamma   90.00
#
_symmetry.space_group_name_H-M   'P 1'
#
loop_
_entity.id
_entity.type
_entity.pdbx_description
1 polymer ?
#
loop_
_entity_poly.entity_id
_entity_poly.type
_entity_poly.pdbx_seq_one_letter_code
_entity_poly.pdbx_strand_id
1 'polypeptide(L)'
;IYSLDSNGNVNVWLDDSGFANGLSIDSNNNIWIAHHCGRVSHTTPSGENNIVTSTYNGKKLNSPNDIAIRKDGSIWFTDPMYGIALEGFGCEMRDEEQPVRGIYQIKNGEVTLKTGSVEIPNGIAFSNDEKFLYVANSADGVVYRFEVDGEELINKRPWVKIESGMKPHPMFGYIADGMQVDKNGNVYVSGGHEGFAIFSPDGKQLELIQPDAGSSESPMAGFVSNLAIGGPNNDQLMVSVGNQLVIYDIK
;
A
#
# COMPACT_ATOMS: atom_id res chain seq x y z
N ILE A 1 -3.51 10.75 11.10
CA ILE A 1 -2.19 10.68 10.44
C ILE A 1 -1.18 11.46 11.26
N TYR A 2 0.02 10.91 11.37
CA TYR A 2 1.13 11.53 12.08
C TYR A 2 2.21 11.95 11.09
N SER A 3 2.96 12.98 11.45
CA SER A 3 4.19 13.37 10.77
C SER A 3 5.39 13.18 11.69
N LEU A 4 6.52 12.79 11.11
CA LEU A 4 7.81 12.70 11.79
C LEU A 4 8.72 13.77 11.20
N ASP A 5 9.25 14.67 12.05
CA ASP A 5 10.18 15.69 11.60
C ASP A 5 11.65 15.16 11.59
N SER A 6 12.58 15.95 11.04
CA SER A 6 13.99 15.60 10.96
C SER A 6 14.69 15.49 12.32
N ASN A 7 14.07 15.92 13.41
CA ASN A 7 14.59 15.81 14.78
C ASN A 7 14.02 14.58 15.50
N GLY A 8 13.15 13.78 14.83
CA GLY A 8 12.49 12.63 15.42
C GLY A 8 11.23 12.97 16.23
N ASN A 9 10.71 14.19 16.14
CA ASN A 9 9.45 14.54 16.82
C ASN A 9 8.26 14.04 16.02
N VAL A 10 7.35 13.35 16.70
CA VAL A 10 6.08 12.90 16.14
C VAL A 10 5.00 13.92 16.43
N ASN A 11 4.31 14.39 15.40
CA ASN A 11 3.22 15.35 15.51
C ASN A 11 1.93 14.78 14.87
N VAL A 12 0.77 15.14 15.40
CA VAL A 12 -0.49 14.87 14.72
C VAL A 12 -0.59 15.82 13.53
N TRP A 13 -0.63 15.25 12.31
CA TRP A 13 -0.78 16.02 11.09
C TRP A 13 -2.26 16.12 10.66
N LEU A 14 -3.02 15.04 10.81
CA LEU A 14 -4.46 15.00 10.56
C LEU A 14 -5.12 14.13 11.65
N ASP A 15 -5.93 14.75 12.51
CA ASP A 15 -6.51 14.09 13.68
C ASP A 15 -7.61 13.10 13.26
N ASP A 16 -8.67 13.57 12.58
CA ASP A 16 -9.65 12.69 11.97
C ASP A 16 -9.22 12.33 10.53
N SER A 17 -8.53 11.23 10.39
CA SER A 17 -8.06 10.76 9.08
C SER A 17 -9.11 10.03 8.26
N GLY A 18 -10.29 9.70 8.83
CA GLY A 18 -11.33 8.94 8.16
C GLY A 18 -10.87 7.55 7.73
N PHE A 19 -10.19 6.83 8.62
CA PHE A 19 -9.59 5.52 8.35
C PHE A 19 -8.62 5.55 7.16
N ALA A 20 -7.74 6.56 7.13
CA ALA A 20 -6.64 6.60 6.16
C ALA A 20 -5.76 5.36 6.30
N ASN A 21 -5.41 4.75 5.16
CA ASN A 21 -4.53 3.58 5.07
C ASN A 21 -3.30 3.90 4.22
N GLY A 22 -3.33 3.67 2.91
CA GLY A 22 -2.23 3.98 2.01
C GLY A 22 -2.05 5.48 1.78
N LEU A 23 -0.81 5.93 1.76
CA LEU A 23 -0.40 7.32 1.60
C LEU A 23 0.66 7.43 0.52
N SER A 24 0.54 8.42 -0.36
CA SER A 24 1.57 8.74 -1.35
C SER A 24 1.64 10.24 -1.59
N ILE A 25 2.82 10.75 -1.94
CA ILE A 25 3.05 12.19 -2.16
C ILE A 25 3.30 12.42 -3.64
N ASP A 26 2.57 13.36 -4.24
CA ASP A 26 2.76 13.75 -5.64
C ASP A 26 3.85 14.82 -5.80
N SER A 27 4.18 15.16 -7.06
CA SER A 27 5.20 16.17 -7.40
C SER A 27 4.87 17.58 -6.94
N ASN A 28 3.62 17.84 -6.56
CA ASN A 28 3.17 19.13 -6.01
C ASN A 28 3.13 19.13 -4.49
N ASN A 29 3.64 18.06 -3.85
CA ASN A 29 3.60 17.82 -2.42
C ASN A 29 2.16 17.66 -1.86
N ASN A 30 1.19 17.29 -2.69
CA ASN A 30 -0.09 16.85 -2.16
C ASN A 30 0.06 15.43 -1.61
N ILE A 31 -0.57 15.17 -0.47
CA ILE A 31 -0.64 13.83 0.12
C ILE A 31 -1.93 13.18 -0.37
N TRP A 32 -1.79 12.15 -1.17
CA TRP A 32 -2.90 11.31 -1.62
C TRP A 32 -3.17 10.21 -0.60
N ILE A 33 -4.44 9.96 -0.32
CA ILE A 33 -4.88 9.11 0.79
C ILE A 33 -5.93 8.13 0.29
N ALA A 34 -5.66 6.84 0.42
CA ALA A 34 -6.65 5.78 0.32
C ALA A 34 -7.32 5.61 1.69
N HIS A 35 -8.65 5.63 1.74
CA HIS A 35 -9.40 5.48 2.98
C HIS A 35 -10.22 4.21 2.98
N HIS A 36 -10.09 3.41 4.00
CA HIS A 36 -10.93 2.23 4.20
C HIS A 36 -12.44 2.55 4.30
N CYS A 37 -12.81 3.81 4.43
CA CYS A 37 -14.19 4.31 4.33
C CYS A 37 -14.72 4.44 2.90
N GLY A 38 -14.07 3.82 1.91
CA GLY A 38 -14.54 3.77 0.54
C GLY A 38 -14.32 5.06 -0.25
N ARG A 39 -13.22 5.77 -0.03
CA ARG A 39 -12.88 6.99 -0.77
C ARG A 39 -11.39 7.16 -0.99
N VAL A 40 -11.05 7.98 -1.97
CA VAL A 40 -9.70 8.52 -2.18
C VAL A 40 -9.76 10.04 -2.07
N SER A 41 -8.85 10.63 -1.33
CA SER A 41 -8.71 12.08 -1.20
C SER A 41 -7.27 12.53 -1.42
N HIS A 42 -7.07 13.82 -1.56
CA HIS A 42 -5.74 14.42 -1.41
C HIS A 42 -5.80 15.66 -0.52
N THR A 43 -4.73 15.87 0.23
CA THR A 43 -4.54 17.05 1.05
C THR A 43 -3.39 17.87 0.47
N THR A 44 -3.66 19.15 0.22
CA THR A 44 -2.65 20.09 -0.28
C THR A 44 -1.65 20.47 0.80
N PRO A 45 -0.47 21.04 0.44
CA PRO A 45 0.47 21.57 1.44
C PRO A 45 -0.11 22.66 2.35
N SER A 46 -1.18 23.35 1.91
CA SER A 46 -1.91 24.33 2.73
C SER A 46 -2.90 23.68 3.71
N GLY A 47 -3.08 22.36 3.68
CA GLY A 47 -3.97 21.62 4.57
C GLY A 47 -5.41 21.48 4.05
N GLU A 48 -5.70 21.90 2.81
CA GLU A 48 -7.00 21.69 2.20
C GLU A 48 -7.17 20.21 1.81
N ASN A 49 -8.18 19.55 2.37
CA ASN A 49 -8.48 18.14 2.10
C ASN A 49 -9.67 18.02 1.14
N ASN A 50 -9.42 17.41 -0.01
CA ASN A 50 -10.39 17.25 -1.10
C ASN A 50 -10.67 15.77 -1.36
N ILE A 51 -11.94 15.36 -1.24
CA ILE A 51 -12.37 14.03 -1.69
C ILE A 51 -12.36 14.03 -3.22
N VAL A 52 -11.59 13.12 -3.81
CA VAL A 52 -11.49 13.00 -5.27
C VAL A 52 -12.55 12.04 -5.80
N THR A 53 -12.71 10.91 -5.13
CA THR A 53 -13.73 9.93 -5.49
C THR A 53 -14.14 9.07 -4.30
N SER A 54 -15.39 8.64 -4.31
CA SER A 54 -15.94 7.61 -3.41
C SER A 54 -16.75 6.56 -4.18
N THR A 55 -16.86 6.72 -5.51
CA THR A 55 -17.69 5.85 -6.34
C THR A 55 -17.01 5.54 -7.67
N TYR A 56 -17.38 4.42 -8.26
CA TYR A 56 -17.08 4.07 -9.64
C TYR A 56 -18.35 3.51 -10.31
N ASN A 57 -18.72 4.05 -11.49
CA ASN A 57 -19.94 3.70 -12.22
C ASN A 57 -21.21 3.77 -11.35
N GLY A 58 -21.31 4.80 -10.48
CA GLY A 58 -22.47 5.04 -9.62
C GLY A 58 -22.58 4.13 -8.40
N LYS A 59 -21.61 3.26 -8.16
CA LYS A 59 -21.53 2.35 -7.01
C LYS A 59 -20.38 2.78 -6.08
N LYS A 60 -20.56 2.60 -4.78
CA LYS A 60 -19.50 2.90 -3.79
C LYS A 60 -18.25 2.07 -4.07
N LEU A 61 -17.08 2.66 -3.93
CA LEU A 61 -15.82 1.92 -3.80
C LEU A 61 -15.88 1.02 -2.56
N ASN A 62 -15.14 -0.09 -2.57
CA ASN A 62 -15.13 -0.99 -1.43
C ASN A 62 -14.38 -0.37 -0.25
N SER A 63 -13.07 -0.42 -0.29
CA SER A 63 -12.19 -0.02 0.80
C SER A 63 -10.79 0.30 0.27
N PRO A 64 -10.61 1.45 -0.45
CA PRO A 64 -9.31 1.83 -1.00
C PRO A 64 -8.20 1.66 0.02
N ASN A 65 -7.14 0.92 -0.39
CA ASN A 65 -6.13 0.42 0.53
C ASN A 65 -4.77 1.07 0.32
N ASP A 66 -4.15 0.94 -0.85
CA ASP A 66 -2.83 1.50 -1.11
C ASP A 66 -2.79 2.31 -2.41
N ILE A 67 -1.80 3.18 -2.54
CA ILE A 67 -1.69 4.18 -3.63
C ILE A 67 -0.28 4.21 -4.21
N ALA A 68 -0.20 4.14 -5.54
CA ALA A 68 1.00 4.43 -6.32
C ALA A 68 0.75 5.60 -7.28
N ILE A 69 1.73 6.48 -7.41
CA ILE A 69 1.67 7.64 -8.32
C ILE A 69 2.67 7.46 -9.43
N ARG A 70 2.21 7.57 -10.69
CA ARG A 70 3.09 7.53 -11.86
C ARG A 70 3.71 8.90 -12.14
N LYS A 71 4.79 8.90 -12.91
CA LYS A 71 5.49 10.14 -13.34
C LYS A 71 4.62 11.05 -14.19
N ASP A 72 3.59 10.51 -14.85
CA ASP A 72 2.61 11.30 -15.61
C ASP A 72 1.54 11.96 -14.70
N GLY A 73 1.64 11.78 -13.39
CA GLY A 73 0.73 12.31 -12.39
C GLY A 73 -0.54 11.49 -12.18
N SER A 74 -0.72 10.37 -12.89
CA SER A 74 -1.86 9.49 -12.65
C SER A 74 -1.71 8.73 -11.32
N ILE A 75 -2.83 8.59 -10.62
CA ILE A 75 -2.93 7.97 -9.31
C ILE A 75 -3.53 6.58 -9.49
N TRP A 76 -2.87 5.57 -8.97
CA TRP A 76 -3.32 4.20 -9.01
C TRP A 76 -3.58 3.69 -7.61
N PHE A 77 -4.70 3.00 -7.39
CA PHE A 77 -5.04 2.50 -6.07
C PHE A 77 -5.69 1.12 -6.13
N THR A 78 -5.56 0.39 -5.03
CA THR A 78 -6.20 -0.90 -4.81
C THR A 78 -7.46 -0.71 -3.99
N ASP A 79 -8.51 -1.51 -4.26
CA ASP A 79 -9.82 -1.41 -3.61
C ASP A 79 -10.33 -2.79 -3.11
N PRO A 80 -9.65 -3.39 -2.11
CA PRO A 80 -10.10 -4.61 -1.46
C PRO A 80 -11.31 -4.37 -0.55
N MET A 81 -11.61 -5.34 0.33
CA MET A 81 -12.81 -5.30 1.17
C MET A 81 -12.56 -4.99 2.65
N TYR A 82 -11.34 -4.75 3.09
CA TYR A 82 -11.01 -4.74 4.53
C TYR A 82 -11.87 -3.79 5.36
N GLY A 83 -12.04 -2.55 4.93
CA GLY A 83 -12.79 -1.53 5.68
C GLY A 83 -14.30 -1.74 5.72
N ILE A 84 -14.84 -2.65 4.89
CA ILE A 84 -16.27 -2.95 4.85
C ILE A 84 -16.59 -4.37 5.36
N ALA A 85 -15.58 -5.24 5.46
CA ALA A 85 -15.76 -6.63 5.89
C ALA A 85 -15.23 -6.91 7.30
N LEU A 86 -14.35 -6.06 7.84
CA LEU A 86 -13.72 -6.24 9.14
C LEU A 86 -14.13 -5.11 10.09
N GLU A 87 -14.70 -5.48 11.24
CA GLU A 87 -15.09 -4.52 12.27
C GLU A 87 -13.87 -3.73 12.77
N GLY A 88 -14.01 -2.41 12.84
CA GLY A 88 -12.96 -1.50 13.29
C GLY A 88 -11.94 -1.11 12.22
N PHE A 89 -12.02 -1.63 10.99
CA PHE A 89 -11.11 -1.29 9.89
C PHE A 89 -11.62 -0.18 8.98
N GLY A 90 -12.89 0.21 9.09
CA GLY A 90 -13.51 1.25 8.26
C GLY A 90 -14.71 1.90 8.97
N CYS A 91 -15.43 2.73 8.22
CA CYS A 91 -16.55 3.52 8.76
C CYS A 91 -17.81 2.69 9.01
N GLU A 92 -18.08 1.70 8.17
CA GLU A 92 -19.27 0.86 8.25
C GLU A 92 -19.05 -0.52 7.64
N MET A 93 -19.59 -1.54 8.26
CA MET A 93 -19.67 -2.87 7.64
C MET A 93 -20.83 -2.91 6.63
N ARG A 94 -20.54 -3.37 5.42
CA ARG A 94 -21.53 -3.47 4.33
C ARG A 94 -21.08 -4.47 3.27
N ASP A 95 -21.99 -4.84 2.38
CA ASP A 95 -21.66 -5.65 1.21
C ASP A 95 -20.85 -4.84 0.17
N GLU A 96 -20.06 -5.54 -0.62
CA GLU A 96 -19.34 -4.98 -1.76
C GLU A 96 -20.34 -4.56 -2.85
N GLU A 97 -20.32 -3.28 -3.25
CA GLU A 97 -21.16 -2.79 -4.35
C GLU A 97 -20.45 -2.95 -5.71
N GLN A 98 -19.11 -2.89 -5.71
CA GLN A 98 -18.33 -3.14 -6.92
C GLN A 98 -18.34 -4.64 -7.28
N PRO A 99 -18.39 -5.00 -8.57
CA PRO A 99 -18.43 -6.39 -9.00
C PRO A 99 -17.08 -7.12 -8.81
N VAL A 100 -16.02 -6.36 -8.55
CA VAL A 100 -14.66 -6.86 -8.34
C VAL A 100 -13.93 -6.00 -7.33
N ARG A 101 -12.91 -6.57 -6.68
CA ARG A 101 -11.91 -5.84 -5.91
C ARG A 101 -10.88 -5.34 -6.90
N GLY A 102 -11.01 -4.06 -7.26
CA GLY A 102 -10.32 -3.50 -8.41
C GLY A 102 -8.95 -2.90 -8.12
N ILE A 103 -8.17 -2.78 -9.18
CA ILE A 103 -7.09 -1.82 -9.30
C ILE A 103 -7.62 -0.71 -10.20
N TYR A 104 -7.61 0.51 -9.70
CA TYR A 104 -8.17 1.68 -10.38
C TYR A 104 -7.09 2.71 -10.69
N GLN A 105 -7.35 3.52 -11.70
CA GLN A 105 -6.56 4.70 -12.05
C GLN A 105 -7.44 5.95 -11.94
N ILE A 106 -6.88 7.02 -11.37
CA ILE A 106 -7.44 8.38 -11.45
C ILE A 106 -6.51 9.18 -12.36
N LYS A 107 -7.04 9.72 -13.45
CA LYS A 107 -6.30 10.57 -14.38
C LYS A 107 -7.21 11.69 -14.88
N ASN A 108 -6.77 12.94 -14.82
CA ASN A 108 -7.54 14.11 -15.21
C ASN A 108 -8.94 14.18 -14.55
N GLY A 109 -9.07 13.70 -13.32
CA GLY A 109 -10.34 13.64 -12.58
C GLY A 109 -11.26 12.47 -12.96
N GLU A 110 -10.88 11.63 -13.92
CA GLU A 110 -11.63 10.45 -14.30
C GLU A 110 -11.09 9.21 -13.57
N VAL A 111 -12.01 8.37 -13.09
CA VAL A 111 -11.70 7.07 -12.45
C VAL A 111 -11.95 5.96 -13.45
N THR A 112 -10.97 5.09 -13.67
CA THR A 112 -11.09 3.91 -14.53
C THR A 112 -10.67 2.64 -13.80
N LEU A 113 -11.44 1.56 -13.97
CA LEU A 113 -11.04 0.22 -13.52
C LEU A 113 -10.00 -0.34 -14.50
N LYS A 114 -8.82 -0.65 -14.03
CA LYS A 114 -7.75 -1.25 -14.84
C LYS A 114 -7.79 -2.77 -14.84
N THR A 115 -8.07 -3.37 -13.71
CA THR A 115 -8.27 -4.82 -13.61
C THR A 115 -8.93 -5.23 -12.29
N GLY A 116 -9.67 -6.33 -12.28
CA GLY A 116 -10.18 -7.03 -11.09
C GLY A 116 -9.60 -8.45 -10.97
N SER A 117 -8.43 -8.70 -11.54
CA SER A 117 -7.88 -10.05 -11.64
C SER A 117 -7.01 -10.46 -10.43
N VAL A 118 -6.84 -9.59 -9.43
CA VAL A 118 -6.21 -9.91 -8.14
C VAL A 118 -7.31 -10.07 -7.11
N GLU A 119 -7.30 -11.16 -6.35
CA GLU A 119 -8.42 -11.55 -5.49
C GLU A 119 -8.59 -10.61 -4.29
N ILE A 120 -7.50 -10.32 -3.58
CA ILE A 120 -7.47 -9.34 -2.47
C ILE A 120 -6.26 -8.42 -2.72
N PRO A 121 -6.40 -7.42 -3.64
CA PRO A 121 -5.30 -6.51 -3.94
C PRO A 121 -5.00 -5.63 -2.72
N ASN A 122 -3.72 -5.52 -2.37
CA ASN A 122 -3.23 -4.76 -1.24
C ASN A 122 -2.17 -3.76 -1.70
N GLY A 123 -0.91 -3.90 -1.29
CA GLY A 123 0.17 -3.02 -1.69
C GLY A 123 0.33 -2.92 -3.21
N ILE A 124 0.69 -1.73 -3.69
CA ILE A 124 0.84 -1.43 -5.11
C ILE A 124 2.07 -0.55 -5.35
N ALA A 125 2.95 -0.92 -6.30
CA ALA A 125 4.12 -0.13 -6.65
C ALA A 125 4.50 -0.30 -8.12
N PHE A 126 4.99 0.78 -8.75
CA PHE A 126 5.58 0.71 -10.08
C PHE A 126 7.10 0.42 -10.00
N SER A 127 7.62 -0.28 -11.02
CA SER A 127 9.07 -0.29 -11.25
C SER A 127 9.59 1.11 -11.60
N ASN A 128 10.88 1.38 -11.38
CA ASN A 128 11.48 2.69 -11.61
C ASN A 128 11.33 3.22 -13.05
N ASP A 129 11.27 2.31 -14.03
CA ASP A 129 11.03 2.62 -15.44
C ASP A 129 9.55 2.58 -15.83
N GLU A 130 8.66 2.29 -14.85
CA GLU A 130 7.20 2.17 -15.00
C GLU A 130 6.74 1.13 -16.04
N LYS A 131 7.61 0.20 -16.44
CA LYS A 131 7.23 -0.90 -17.32
C LYS A 131 6.49 -2.02 -16.63
N PHE A 132 6.58 -2.06 -15.30
CA PHE A 132 5.91 -3.05 -14.48
C PHE A 132 5.11 -2.40 -13.35
N LEU A 133 3.96 -2.98 -13.07
CA LEU A 133 3.19 -2.75 -11.86
C LEU A 133 3.24 -4.02 -11.01
N TYR A 134 3.63 -3.87 -9.76
CA TYR A 134 3.60 -4.92 -8.75
C TYR A 134 2.36 -4.73 -7.87
N VAL A 135 1.65 -5.81 -7.60
CA VAL A 135 0.46 -5.79 -6.73
C VAL A 135 0.50 -6.99 -5.79
N ALA A 136 0.46 -6.72 -4.51
CA ALA A 136 0.35 -7.74 -3.50
C ALA A 136 -1.06 -8.35 -3.49
N ASN A 137 -1.16 -9.68 -3.39
CA ASN A 137 -2.41 -10.38 -3.17
C ASN A 137 -2.39 -11.02 -1.77
N SER A 138 -3.16 -10.46 -0.85
CA SER A 138 -3.22 -11.01 0.51
C SER A 138 -3.99 -12.33 0.60
N ALA A 139 -4.68 -12.75 -0.47
CA ALA A 139 -5.37 -14.04 -0.49
C ALA A 139 -4.40 -15.24 -0.50
N ASP A 140 -3.26 -15.10 -1.18
CA ASP A 140 -2.28 -16.17 -1.38
C ASP A 140 -0.85 -15.79 -0.98
N GLY A 141 -0.62 -14.53 -0.61
CA GLY A 141 0.70 -13.97 -0.25
C GLY A 141 1.64 -13.79 -1.44
N VAL A 142 1.11 -13.79 -2.66
CA VAL A 142 1.89 -13.61 -3.89
C VAL A 142 1.86 -12.15 -4.32
N VAL A 143 3.01 -11.63 -4.68
CA VAL A 143 3.09 -10.38 -5.45
C VAL A 143 2.95 -10.73 -6.92
N TYR A 144 1.91 -10.21 -7.55
CA TYR A 144 1.73 -10.31 -9.00
C TYR A 144 2.41 -9.16 -9.70
N ARG A 145 2.96 -9.44 -10.88
CA ARG A 145 3.54 -8.44 -11.76
C ARG A 145 2.73 -8.36 -13.05
N PHE A 146 2.38 -7.13 -13.42
CA PHE A 146 1.79 -6.78 -14.70
C PHE A 146 2.82 -6.04 -15.55
N GLU A 147 2.78 -6.23 -16.85
CA GLU A 147 3.42 -5.33 -17.79
C GLU A 147 2.51 -4.14 -18.03
N VAL A 148 3.10 -2.94 -18.16
CA VAL A 148 2.38 -1.70 -18.38
C VAL A 148 2.58 -1.28 -19.83
N ASP A 149 1.49 -1.31 -20.62
CA ASP A 149 1.45 -0.84 -22.01
C ASP A 149 0.56 0.41 -22.10
N GLY A 150 1.22 1.56 -22.11
CA GLY A 150 0.52 2.86 -21.98
C GLY A 150 -0.20 2.97 -20.63
N GLU A 151 -1.52 2.84 -20.65
CA GLU A 151 -2.38 2.83 -19.46
C GLU A 151 -2.98 1.45 -19.16
N GLU A 152 -2.68 0.44 -19.98
CA GLU A 152 -3.23 -0.90 -19.82
C GLU A 152 -2.28 -1.82 -19.03
N LEU A 153 -2.89 -2.73 -18.26
CA LEU A 153 -2.20 -3.78 -17.54
C LEU A 153 -2.34 -5.09 -18.31
N ILE A 154 -1.22 -5.61 -18.79
CA ILE A 154 -1.18 -6.83 -19.58
C ILE A 154 -0.24 -7.87 -18.94
N ASN A 155 -0.26 -9.10 -19.41
CA ASN A 155 0.68 -10.17 -19.04
C ASN A 155 0.84 -10.38 -17.53
N LYS A 156 -0.30 -10.37 -16.77
CA LYS A 156 -0.30 -10.69 -15.34
C LYS A 156 0.37 -12.05 -15.11
N ARG A 157 1.31 -12.08 -14.17
CA ARG A 157 1.96 -13.33 -13.72
C ARG A 157 2.34 -13.26 -12.24
N PRO A 158 2.37 -14.40 -11.52
CA PRO A 158 3.04 -14.48 -10.23
C PRO A 158 4.50 -14.05 -10.39
N TRP A 159 5.00 -13.25 -9.45
CA TRP A 159 6.37 -12.77 -9.52
C TRP A 159 7.20 -13.24 -8.33
N VAL A 160 6.79 -12.91 -7.10
CA VAL A 160 7.46 -13.34 -5.88
C VAL A 160 6.45 -13.70 -4.80
N LYS A 161 6.91 -14.48 -3.83
CA LYS A 161 6.25 -14.74 -2.56
C LYS A 161 7.31 -14.73 -1.47
N ILE A 162 6.97 -14.21 -0.28
CA ILE A 162 7.91 -14.23 0.85
C ILE A 162 8.10 -15.69 1.29
N GLU A 163 9.35 -16.14 1.27
CA GLU A 163 9.75 -17.46 1.73
C GLU A 163 10.26 -17.37 3.17
N SER A 164 9.37 -17.54 4.14
CA SER A 164 9.70 -17.45 5.57
C SER A 164 9.59 -18.78 6.29
N GLY A 165 8.87 -19.74 5.73
CA GLY A 165 8.51 -20.99 6.39
C GLY A 165 7.47 -20.82 7.51
N MET A 166 6.92 -19.65 7.72
CA MET A 166 5.88 -19.36 8.71
C MET A 166 4.51 -19.88 8.24
N LYS A 167 3.63 -20.12 9.21
CA LYS A 167 2.25 -20.50 8.92
C LYS A 167 1.43 -19.27 8.60
N PRO A 168 0.37 -19.41 7.76
CA PRO A 168 -0.53 -18.30 7.48
C PRO A 168 -1.18 -17.79 8.77
N HIS A 169 -1.38 -16.48 8.86
CA HIS A 169 -2.09 -15.88 9.97
C HIS A 169 -3.55 -16.36 9.98
N PRO A 170 -4.14 -16.76 11.15
CA PRO A 170 -5.49 -17.32 11.19
C PRO A 170 -6.58 -16.42 10.61
N MET A 171 -6.41 -15.09 10.71
CA MET A 171 -7.39 -14.10 10.24
C MET A 171 -7.09 -13.58 8.84
N PHE A 172 -5.80 -13.42 8.50
CA PHE A 172 -5.39 -12.73 7.28
C PHE A 172 -4.75 -13.64 6.23
N GLY A 173 -4.54 -14.92 6.54
CA GLY A 173 -3.89 -15.84 5.61
C GLY A 173 -2.39 -15.57 5.44
N TYR A 174 -1.88 -15.83 4.26
CA TYR A 174 -0.53 -15.39 3.86
C TYR A 174 -0.59 -13.91 3.52
N ILE A 175 0.30 -13.13 4.12
CA ILE A 175 0.24 -11.68 3.93
C ILE A 175 1.36 -11.27 2.98
N ALA A 176 0.98 -10.65 1.87
CA ALA A 176 1.77 -9.66 1.16
C ALA A 176 0.96 -8.36 1.25
N ASP A 177 1.50 -7.36 1.91
CA ASP A 177 0.84 -6.11 2.26
C ASP A 177 1.53 -4.93 1.54
N GLY A 178 1.85 -3.84 2.20
CA GLY A 178 2.48 -2.70 1.58
C GLY A 178 3.84 -3.00 0.93
N MET A 179 4.21 -2.24 -0.09
CA MET A 179 5.47 -2.44 -0.80
C MET A 179 6.08 -1.14 -1.29
N GLN A 180 7.40 -1.15 -1.53
CA GLN A 180 8.14 -0.02 -2.06
C GLN A 180 9.29 -0.50 -2.97
N VAL A 181 9.67 0.34 -3.93
CA VAL A 181 10.78 0.07 -4.86
C VAL A 181 11.91 1.06 -4.63
N ASP A 182 13.12 0.56 -4.40
CA ASP A 182 14.31 1.40 -4.21
C ASP A 182 14.90 1.90 -5.55
N LYS A 183 15.89 2.79 -5.47
CA LYS A 183 16.60 3.34 -6.64
C LYS A 183 17.30 2.28 -7.51
N ASN A 184 17.62 1.12 -6.94
CA ASN A 184 18.26 0.00 -7.65
C ASN A 184 17.24 -0.94 -8.29
N GLY A 185 15.93 -0.70 -8.05
CA GLY A 185 14.83 -1.53 -8.50
C GLY A 185 14.54 -2.74 -7.60
N ASN A 186 15.15 -2.80 -6.41
CA ASN A 186 14.77 -3.82 -5.43
C ASN A 186 13.39 -3.50 -4.88
N VAL A 187 12.59 -4.53 -4.68
CA VAL A 187 11.22 -4.41 -4.15
C VAL A 187 11.18 -4.92 -2.73
N TYR A 188 10.77 -4.06 -1.84
CA TYR A 188 10.55 -4.34 -0.43
C TYR A 188 9.07 -4.69 -0.26
N VAL A 189 8.78 -5.82 0.34
CA VAL A 189 7.40 -6.31 0.51
C VAL A 189 7.17 -6.65 1.98
N SER A 190 6.18 -6.03 2.59
CA SER A 190 5.79 -6.37 3.96
C SER A 190 4.99 -7.67 4.00
N GLY A 191 5.22 -8.48 5.00
CA GLY A 191 4.69 -9.83 5.19
C GLY A 191 4.00 -10.05 6.54
N GLY A 192 3.47 -9.00 7.14
CA GLY A 192 2.82 -9.12 8.43
C GLY A 192 3.80 -9.56 9.53
N HIS A 193 3.47 -10.62 10.28
CA HIS A 193 4.34 -11.17 11.32
C HIS A 193 5.60 -11.85 10.77
N GLU A 194 5.69 -12.08 9.47
CA GLU A 194 6.90 -12.60 8.81
C GLU A 194 7.99 -11.52 8.66
N GLY A 195 7.68 -10.26 8.97
CA GLY A 195 8.54 -9.14 8.76
C GLY A 195 8.40 -8.54 7.37
N PHE A 196 9.50 -8.19 6.71
CA PHE A 196 9.49 -7.77 5.32
C PHE A 196 10.65 -8.41 4.55
N ALA A 197 10.42 -8.69 3.28
CA ALA A 197 11.43 -9.26 2.39
C ALA A 197 11.89 -8.26 1.35
N ILE A 198 13.14 -8.37 0.93
CA ILE A 198 13.75 -7.59 -0.14
C ILE A 198 13.97 -8.51 -1.33
N PHE A 199 13.43 -8.13 -2.48
CA PHE A 199 13.60 -8.87 -3.73
C PHE A 199 14.37 -8.04 -4.75
N SER A 200 15.32 -8.68 -5.45
CA SER A 200 15.98 -8.08 -6.61
C SER A 200 14.98 -7.90 -7.79
N PRO A 201 15.31 -7.08 -8.79
CA PRO A 201 14.43 -6.84 -9.95
C PRO A 201 14.06 -8.10 -10.74
N ASP A 202 14.87 -9.15 -10.68
CA ASP A 202 14.61 -10.46 -11.29
C ASP A 202 13.78 -11.40 -10.38
N GLY A 203 13.43 -10.97 -9.16
CA GLY A 203 12.54 -11.70 -8.25
C GLY A 203 13.25 -12.66 -7.28
N LYS A 204 14.57 -12.54 -7.13
CA LYS A 204 15.30 -13.32 -6.13
C LYS A 204 15.14 -12.66 -4.75
N GLN A 205 14.73 -13.42 -3.73
CA GLN A 205 14.75 -12.94 -2.35
C GLN A 205 16.20 -12.73 -1.90
N LEU A 206 16.53 -11.49 -1.57
CA LEU A 206 17.86 -11.09 -1.12
C LEU A 206 17.96 -11.20 0.40
N GLU A 207 16.91 -10.78 1.10
CA GLU A 207 16.89 -10.72 2.56
C GLU A 207 15.45 -10.86 3.06
N LEU A 208 15.30 -11.37 4.28
CA LEU A 208 14.07 -11.35 5.08
C LEU A 208 14.42 -10.76 6.43
N ILE A 209 13.80 -9.65 6.78
CA ILE A 209 14.08 -8.90 7.99
C ILE A 209 12.85 -8.95 8.90
N GLN A 210 13.07 -9.38 10.14
CA GLN A 210 12.06 -9.31 11.19
C GLN A 210 12.42 -8.15 12.12
N PRO A 211 11.68 -7.03 12.10
CA PRO A 211 11.92 -5.92 12.99
C PRO A 211 11.77 -6.34 14.44
N ASP A 212 12.68 -5.83 15.30
CA ASP A 212 12.48 -5.93 16.74
C ASP A 212 11.38 -4.96 17.16
N ALA A 213 10.20 -5.50 17.42
CA ALA A 213 9.01 -4.73 17.81
C ALA A 213 8.90 -4.53 19.32
N GLY A 214 9.90 -4.95 20.09
CA GLY A 214 9.83 -4.95 21.54
C GLY A 214 8.75 -5.91 22.09
N SER A 215 8.52 -5.88 23.40
CA SER A 215 7.46 -6.66 24.04
C SER A 215 6.15 -5.86 24.06
N SER A 216 5.17 -6.27 23.27
CA SER A 216 3.81 -5.74 23.32
C SER A 216 2.81 -6.89 23.40
N GLU A 217 1.77 -6.76 24.22
CA GLU A 217 0.67 -7.74 24.31
C GLU A 217 -0.35 -7.57 23.18
N SER A 218 -0.17 -6.60 22.29
CA SER A 218 -1.06 -6.36 21.15
C SER A 218 -0.99 -7.52 20.16
N PRO A 219 -2.14 -8.02 19.65
CA PRO A 219 -2.15 -8.98 18.54
C PRO A 219 -1.42 -8.50 17.28
N MET A 220 -1.23 -7.19 17.13
CA MET A 220 -0.49 -6.57 16.03
C MET A 220 0.98 -6.32 16.36
N ALA A 221 1.48 -6.74 17.53
CA ALA A 221 2.89 -6.59 17.87
C ALA A 221 3.76 -7.35 16.86
N GLY A 222 4.75 -6.66 16.31
CA GLY A 222 5.61 -7.24 15.27
C GLY A 222 4.99 -7.37 13.88
N PHE A 223 3.74 -6.93 13.70
CA PHE A 223 3.08 -6.98 12.38
C PHE A 223 3.58 -5.83 11.51
N VAL A 224 4.29 -6.16 10.43
CA VAL A 224 4.73 -5.21 9.41
C VAL A 224 3.64 -5.02 8.38
N SER A 225 3.05 -3.83 8.33
CA SER A 225 1.95 -3.52 7.41
C SER A 225 2.39 -2.75 6.17
N ASN A 226 3.29 -1.79 6.33
CA ASN A 226 3.75 -0.98 5.21
C ASN A 226 5.18 -0.47 5.43
N LEU A 227 5.78 0.03 4.36
CA LEU A 227 7.11 0.58 4.37
C LEU A 227 7.23 1.70 3.33
N ALA A 228 8.11 2.65 3.60
CA ALA A 228 8.38 3.77 2.71
C ALA A 228 9.86 4.12 2.69
N ILE A 229 10.39 4.43 1.53
CA ILE A 229 11.75 4.94 1.37
C ILE A 229 11.72 6.46 1.46
N GLY A 230 12.59 7.02 2.28
CA GLY A 230 12.67 8.45 2.53
C GLY A 230 14.02 8.85 3.13
N GLY A 231 14.00 9.91 3.95
CA GLY A 231 15.21 10.54 4.45
C GLY A 231 15.78 11.56 3.47
N PRO A 232 16.77 12.37 3.89
CA PRO A 232 17.30 13.46 3.07
C PRO A 232 17.90 13.02 1.73
N ASN A 233 18.38 11.76 1.65
CA ASN A 233 19.05 11.20 0.47
C ASN A 233 18.31 10.00 -0.11
N ASN A 234 17.05 9.73 0.31
CA ASN A 234 16.34 8.48 0.03
C ASN A 234 17.16 7.23 0.43
N ASP A 235 17.79 7.31 1.56
CA ASP A 235 18.68 6.29 2.15
C ASP A 235 18.14 5.70 3.45
N GLN A 236 16.90 5.99 3.78
CA GLN A 236 16.19 5.45 4.94
C GLN A 236 14.94 4.68 4.52
N LEU A 237 14.75 3.52 5.12
CA LEU A 237 13.54 2.73 5.04
C LEU A 237 12.76 2.89 6.34
N MET A 238 11.57 3.44 6.25
CA MET A 238 10.62 3.55 7.35
C MET A 238 9.65 2.38 7.27
N VAL A 239 9.50 1.64 8.36
CA VAL A 239 8.69 0.42 8.43
C VAL A 239 7.65 0.55 9.53
N SER A 240 6.38 0.40 9.19
CA SER A 240 5.27 0.36 10.16
C SER A 240 5.22 -1.03 10.80
N VAL A 241 5.41 -1.11 12.11
CA VAL A 241 5.46 -2.37 12.87
C VAL A 241 4.47 -2.29 14.04
N GLY A 242 3.26 -2.79 13.87
CA GLY A 242 2.19 -2.63 14.85
C GLY A 242 1.89 -1.14 15.10
N ASN A 243 2.16 -0.68 16.31
CA ASN A 243 1.99 0.74 16.71
C ASN A 243 3.32 1.51 16.74
N GLN A 244 4.35 0.99 16.09
CA GLN A 244 5.69 1.59 16.05
C GLN A 244 6.10 1.93 14.63
N LEU A 245 7.02 2.87 14.50
CA LEU A 245 7.76 3.16 13.29
C LEU A 245 9.23 2.82 13.51
N VAL A 246 9.77 1.89 12.73
CA VAL A 246 11.18 1.50 12.77
C VAL A 246 11.88 2.06 11.53
N ILE A 247 13.07 2.61 11.72
CA ILE A 247 13.85 3.23 10.64
C ILE A 247 15.13 2.44 10.46
N TYR A 248 15.40 2.05 9.22
CA TYR A 248 16.64 1.40 8.79
C TYR A 248 17.39 2.31 7.82
N ASP A 249 18.71 2.38 7.97
CA ASP A 249 19.55 2.96 6.94
C ASP A 249 19.75 1.95 5.81
N ILE A 250 19.42 2.35 4.57
CA ILE A 250 19.58 1.55 3.35
C ILE A 250 20.69 2.14 2.48
N LYS A 251 21.54 1.28 1.93
CA LYS A 251 22.72 1.71 1.14
C LYS A 251 22.44 1.79 -0.37
#